data_bfe02a1205194635e40a5d46e8c136f4
#
_entry.id   bfe02a1205194635e40a5d46e8c136f4
#
_cell.length_a   1.000
_cell.length_b   1.000
_cell.length_c   1.000
_cell.angle_alpha   90.00
_cell.angle_beta   90.00
_cell.angle_gamma   90.00
#
_symmetry.space_group_name_H-M   'P 1'
#
loop_
_entity.id
_entity.type
_entity.pdbx_description
1 polymer ?
#
loop_
_entity_poly.entity_id
_entity_poly.type
_entity_poly.pdbx_seq_one_letter_code
_entity_poly.pdbx_strand_id
1 'polypeptide(L)'
;MGKLVRDKIPQIIETAGKRPIIEILSEEDYLTELDKKLNEEVAEYQADKSIEEMADVLEVLLAICEARGHSVEELVKVREVKREARGGFKDRIYWVKNE
;
A
#
# COMPACT_ATOMS: atom_id res chain seq x y z
N MET A 1 7.65 -18.94 3.27
CA MET A 1 8.87 -18.15 3.50
C MET A 1 9.01 -16.91 2.59
N GLY A 2 8.48 -16.93 1.40
CA GLY A 2 8.59 -15.81 0.50
C GLY A 2 7.73 -14.60 0.90
N LYS A 3 8.00 -13.48 0.28
CA LYS A 3 7.16 -12.29 0.39
C LYS A 3 7.17 -11.51 -0.90
N LEU A 4 6.11 -10.75 -1.12
CA LEU A 4 6.03 -9.86 -2.26
C LEU A 4 7.02 -8.70 -2.04
N VAL A 5 7.79 -8.37 -3.07
CA VAL A 5 8.79 -7.29 -3.02
C VAL A 5 8.58 -6.36 -4.22
N ARG A 6 9.16 -5.16 -4.14
CA ARG A 6 9.15 -4.21 -5.26
C ARG A 6 9.93 -4.76 -6.44
N ASP A 7 9.58 -4.34 -7.64
CA ASP A 7 10.06 -4.90 -8.90
C ASP A 7 11.58 -4.89 -9.07
N LYS A 8 12.27 -3.92 -8.48
CA LYS A 8 13.72 -3.80 -8.62
C LYS A 8 14.51 -4.50 -7.54
N ILE A 9 13.85 -5.09 -6.55
CA ILE A 9 14.55 -5.75 -5.44
C ILE A 9 15.42 -6.91 -5.89
N PRO A 10 14.98 -7.81 -6.80
CA PRO A 10 15.86 -8.88 -7.26
C PRO A 10 17.18 -8.35 -7.85
N GLN A 11 17.11 -7.31 -8.68
CA GLN A 11 18.30 -6.69 -9.26
C GLN A 11 19.20 -6.09 -8.19
N ILE A 12 18.64 -5.47 -7.16
CA ILE A 12 19.40 -4.91 -6.04
C ILE A 12 20.15 -6.02 -5.29
N ILE A 13 19.47 -7.15 -5.05
CA ILE A 13 20.08 -8.32 -4.40
C ILE A 13 21.25 -8.86 -5.23
N GLU A 14 21.06 -8.96 -6.55
CA GLU A 14 22.12 -9.44 -7.46
C GLU A 14 23.33 -8.50 -7.45
N THR A 15 23.08 -7.20 -7.49
CA THR A 15 24.14 -6.19 -7.42
C THR A 15 24.93 -6.29 -6.12
N ALA A 16 24.30 -6.72 -5.03
CA ALA A 16 24.95 -6.95 -3.75
C ALA A 16 25.70 -8.30 -3.70
N GLY A 17 25.77 -9.03 -4.79
CA GLY A 17 26.53 -10.28 -4.89
C GLY A 17 25.75 -11.53 -4.46
N LYS A 18 24.45 -11.44 -4.25
CA LYS A 18 23.61 -12.56 -3.87
C LYS A 18 22.77 -13.04 -5.05
N ARG A 19 22.23 -14.24 -4.95
CA ARG A 19 21.39 -14.83 -5.99
C ARG A 19 19.97 -14.99 -5.50
N PRO A 20 19.04 -14.09 -5.88
CA PRO A 20 17.64 -14.24 -5.47
C PRO A 20 16.97 -15.37 -6.23
N ILE A 21 16.12 -16.11 -5.54
CA ILE A 21 15.26 -17.11 -6.17
C ILE A 21 13.86 -16.51 -6.14
N ILE A 22 13.30 -16.26 -7.32
CA ILE A 22 12.03 -15.58 -7.47
C ILE A 22 11.03 -16.42 -8.24
N GLU A 23 9.76 -16.08 -8.09
CA GLU A 23 8.70 -16.57 -8.96
C GLU A 23 7.74 -15.42 -9.27
N ILE A 24 7.04 -15.53 -10.38
CA ILE A 24 6.02 -14.55 -10.77
C ILE A 24 4.67 -15.13 -10.41
N LEU A 25 3.93 -14.44 -9.57
CA LEU A 25 2.65 -14.92 -9.06
C LEU A 25 1.54 -14.85 -10.12
N SER A 26 0.53 -15.72 -9.97
CA SER A 26 -0.72 -15.60 -10.70
C SER A 26 -1.46 -14.32 -10.23
N GLU A 27 -2.45 -13.88 -11.01
CA GLU A 27 -3.25 -12.71 -10.60
C GLU A 27 -3.92 -12.93 -9.24
N GLU A 28 -4.48 -14.11 -9.01
CA GLU A 28 -5.14 -14.45 -7.76
C GLU A 28 -4.18 -14.39 -6.57
N ASP A 29 -3.02 -15.03 -6.70
CA ASP A 29 -2.02 -15.03 -5.64
C ASP A 29 -1.44 -13.65 -5.41
N TYR A 30 -1.27 -12.87 -6.49
CA TYR A 30 -0.81 -11.49 -6.40
C TYR A 30 -1.76 -10.63 -5.55
N LEU A 31 -3.07 -10.70 -5.79
CA LEU A 31 -4.06 -9.98 -5.00
C LEU A 31 -3.99 -10.36 -3.51
N THR A 32 -3.86 -11.66 -3.24
CA THR A 32 -3.75 -12.15 -1.86
C THR A 32 -2.49 -11.61 -1.19
N GLU A 33 -1.35 -11.66 -1.89
CA GLU A 33 -0.07 -11.19 -1.33
C GLU A 33 -0.03 -9.67 -1.19
N LEU A 34 -0.71 -8.92 -2.07
CA LEU A 34 -0.84 -7.47 -1.90
C LEU A 34 -1.59 -7.10 -0.64
N ASP A 35 -2.68 -7.81 -0.33
CA ASP A 35 -3.43 -7.56 0.90
C ASP A 35 -2.60 -7.85 2.14
N LYS A 36 -1.80 -8.93 2.12
CA LYS A 36 -0.85 -9.24 3.19
C LYS A 36 0.22 -8.14 3.30
N LYS A 37 0.71 -7.69 2.17
CA LYS A 37 1.72 -6.63 2.12
C LYS A 37 1.20 -5.32 2.71
N LEU A 38 -0.06 -5.00 2.46
CA LEU A 38 -0.70 -3.83 3.05
C LEU A 38 -0.68 -3.90 4.58
N ASN A 39 -1.06 -5.05 5.15
CA ASN A 39 -1.02 -5.25 6.59
C ASN A 39 0.40 -5.10 7.14
N GLU A 40 1.40 -5.66 6.44
CA GLU A 40 2.80 -5.57 6.82
C GLU A 40 3.27 -4.10 6.86
N GLU A 41 3.01 -3.35 5.78
CA GLU A 41 3.46 -1.95 5.70
C GLU A 41 2.73 -1.05 6.69
N VAL A 42 1.45 -1.30 6.95
CA VAL A 42 0.70 -0.58 7.98
C VAL A 42 1.31 -0.82 9.35
N ALA A 43 1.68 -2.08 9.66
CA ALA A 43 2.33 -2.41 10.92
C ALA A 43 3.69 -1.70 11.07
N GLU A 44 4.48 -1.64 10.00
CA GLU A 44 5.75 -0.92 10.00
C GLU A 44 5.56 0.58 10.20
N TYR A 45 4.54 1.17 9.58
CA TYR A 45 4.19 2.57 9.85
C TYR A 45 3.82 2.77 11.32
N GLN A 46 3.00 1.88 11.88
CA GLN A 46 2.60 2.00 13.29
C GLN A 46 3.80 1.93 14.24
N ALA A 47 4.84 1.21 13.85
CA ALA A 47 6.07 1.09 14.65
C ALA A 47 6.98 2.30 14.52
N ASP A 48 7.07 2.91 13.33
CA ASP A 48 8.06 3.96 13.03
C ASP A 48 7.48 5.34 12.68
N LYS A 49 6.23 5.48 12.31
CA LYS A 49 5.57 6.76 12.03
C LYS A 49 6.30 7.69 11.03
N SER A 50 7.27 7.19 10.25
CA SER A 50 8.07 8.01 9.34
C SER A 50 7.37 8.25 8.01
N ILE A 51 7.87 9.25 7.26
CA ILE A 51 7.36 9.54 5.92
C ILE A 51 7.68 8.38 4.95
N GLU A 52 8.82 7.71 5.14
CA GLU A 52 9.21 6.55 4.34
C GLU A 52 8.20 5.41 4.50
N GLU A 53 7.73 5.15 5.72
CA GLU A 53 6.73 4.12 5.96
C GLU A 53 5.37 4.52 5.40
N MET A 54 5.01 5.80 5.42
CA MET A 54 3.78 6.28 4.75
C MET A 54 3.87 6.05 3.24
N ALA A 55 5.03 6.31 2.65
CA ALA A 55 5.25 6.09 1.21
C ALA A 55 5.11 4.62 0.85
N ASP A 56 5.59 3.72 1.70
CA ASP A 56 5.47 2.29 1.48
C ASP A 56 4.01 1.83 1.53
N VAL A 57 3.22 2.34 2.48
CA VAL A 57 1.78 2.06 2.54
C VAL A 57 1.09 2.56 1.27
N LEU A 58 1.40 3.78 0.85
CA LEU A 58 0.80 4.36 -0.35
C LEU A 58 1.14 3.53 -1.59
N GLU A 59 2.39 3.11 -1.74
CA GLU A 59 2.81 2.31 -2.89
C GLU A 59 2.01 1.02 -3.01
N VAL A 60 1.78 0.34 -1.89
CA VAL A 60 0.98 -0.88 -1.87
C VAL A 60 -0.49 -0.58 -2.23
N LEU A 61 -1.06 0.52 -1.73
CA LEU A 61 -2.43 0.91 -2.07
C LEU A 61 -2.57 1.19 -3.57
N LEU A 62 -1.59 1.86 -4.18
CA LEU A 62 -1.60 2.13 -5.62
C LEU A 62 -1.53 0.82 -6.42
N ALA A 63 -0.70 -0.13 -5.98
CA ALA A 63 -0.60 -1.44 -6.61
C ALA A 63 -1.92 -2.22 -6.51
N ILE A 64 -2.57 -2.19 -5.35
CA ILE A 64 -3.88 -2.84 -5.14
C ILE A 64 -4.92 -2.22 -6.06
N CYS A 65 -4.94 -0.90 -6.16
CA CYS A 65 -5.87 -0.16 -7.01
C CYS A 65 -5.79 -0.67 -8.45
N GLU A 66 -4.59 -0.73 -9.01
CA GLU A 66 -4.37 -1.18 -10.38
C GLU A 66 -4.66 -2.67 -10.55
N ALA A 67 -4.24 -3.49 -9.60
CA ALA A 67 -4.48 -4.94 -9.64
C ALA A 67 -5.96 -5.29 -9.61
N ARG A 68 -6.79 -4.45 -8.98
CA ARG A 68 -8.25 -4.64 -8.95
C ARG A 68 -8.97 -3.98 -10.11
N GLY A 69 -8.24 -3.47 -11.10
CA GLY A 69 -8.81 -2.95 -12.34
C GLY A 69 -9.19 -1.47 -12.33
N HIS A 70 -8.70 -0.72 -11.35
CA HIS A 70 -8.93 0.72 -11.28
C HIS A 70 -7.67 1.49 -11.67
N SER A 71 -7.84 2.71 -12.16
CA SER A 71 -6.71 3.60 -12.38
C SER A 71 -6.42 4.40 -11.11
N VAL A 72 -5.19 4.87 -10.99
CA VAL A 72 -4.81 5.77 -9.89
C VAL A 72 -5.65 7.05 -9.94
N GLU A 73 -5.95 7.55 -11.13
CA GLU A 73 -6.79 8.74 -11.32
C GLU A 73 -8.19 8.54 -10.76
N GLU A 74 -8.78 7.35 -10.95
CA GLU A 74 -10.08 7.02 -10.34
C GLU A 74 -10.01 7.06 -8.82
N LEU A 75 -8.97 6.46 -8.24
CA LEU A 75 -8.77 6.43 -6.79
C LEU A 75 -8.65 7.85 -6.23
N VAL A 76 -7.84 8.67 -6.86
CA VAL A 76 -7.63 10.07 -6.45
C VAL A 76 -8.95 10.85 -6.55
N LYS A 77 -9.71 10.63 -7.63
CA LYS A 77 -11.00 11.31 -7.84
C LYS A 77 -12.01 10.93 -6.75
N VAL A 78 -12.13 9.65 -6.43
CA VAL A 78 -13.03 9.19 -5.37
C VAL A 78 -12.62 9.80 -4.02
N ARG A 79 -11.31 9.84 -3.74
CA ARG A 79 -10.81 10.47 -2.51
C ARG A 79 -11.17 11.96 -2.46
N GLU A 80 -11.01 12.68 -3.55
CA GLU A 80 -11.34 14.11 -3.62
C GLU A 80 -12.83 14.35 -3.42
N VAL A 81 -13.69 13.57 -4.06
CA VAL A 81 -15.14 13.69 -3.90
C VAL A 81 -15.56 13.46 -2.46
N LYS A 82 -15.02 12.43 -1.82
CA LYS A 82 -15.29 12.16 -0.40
C LYS A 82 -14.80 13.29 0.49
N ARG A 83 -13.61 13.82 0.21
CA ARG A 83 -13.04 14.91 0.98
C ARG A 83 -13.89 16.18 0.87
N GLU A 84 -14.39 16.48 -0.32
CA GLU A 84 -15.27 17.63 -0.52
C GLU A 84 -16.59 17.48 0.21
N ALA A 85 -17.18 16.29 0.18
CA ALA A 85 -18.45 16.01 0.82
C ALA A 85 -18.37 15.90 2.34
N ARG A 86 -17.29 15.33 2.86
CA ARG A 86 -17.15 14.96 4.29
C ARG A 86 -16.04 15.69 5.02
N GLY A 87 -15.16 16.38 4.30
CA GLY A 87 -13.97 17.03 4.85
C GLY A 87 -12.80 16.08 5.03
N GLY A 88 -11.67 16.64 5.45
CA GLY A 88 -10.52 15.87 5.89
C GLY A 88 -10.55 15.70 7.41
N PHE A 89 -9.37 15.62 8.02
CA PHE A 89 -9.26 15.36 9.46
C PHE A 89 -8.61 16.52 10.23
N LYS A 90 -8.39 17.66 9.59
CA LYS A 90 -7.62 18.76 10.18
C LYS A 90 -8.28 19.37 11.43
N ASP A 91 -9.60 19.31 11.52
CA ASP A 91 -10.31 19.91 12.66
C ASP A 91 -10.28 19.02 13.90
N ARG A 92 -9.72 17.82 13.81
CA ARG A 92 -9.49 16.90 14.94
C ARG A 92 -10.77 16.54 15.69
N ILE A 93 -11.89 16.36 14.94
CA ILE A 93 -13.21 16.09 15.52
C ILE A 93 -13.30 14.63 15.95
N TYR A 94 -13.63 14.42 17.21
CA TYR A 94 -13.82 13.08 17.76
C TYR A 94 -15.29 12.91 18.13
N TRP A 95 -15.98 12.01 17.44
CA TRP A 95 -17.42 11.78 17.66
C TRP A 95 -17.61 10.90 18.88
N VAL A 96 -18.22 11.44 19.92
CA VAL A 96 -18.41 10.71 21.18
C VAL A 96 -19.74 9.95 21.18
N LYS A 97 -20.83 10.63 20.82
CA LYS A 97 -22.17 10.00 20.79
C LYS A 97 -23.19 10.95 20.17
N ASN A 98 -24.34 10.40 19.83
CA ASN A 98 -25.54 11.21 19.52
C ASN A 98 -26.40 11.31 20.77
N GLU A 99 -27.16 12.34 20.84
CA GLU A 99 -28.19 12.52 21.89
C GLU A 99 -29.59 12.40 21.30
#